data_f8e6a2ea1201badbd0e057adedac011f
#
_entry.id   f8e6a2ea1201badbd0e057adedac011f
#
_cell.length_a   1.000
_cell.length_b   1.000
_cell.length_c   1.000
_cell.angle_alpha   90.00
_cell.angle_beta   90.00
_cell.angle_gamma   90.00
#
_symmetry.space_group_name_H-M   'P 1'
#
loop_
_entity.id
_entity.type
_entity.pdbx_description
1 polymer ?
#
loop_
_entity_poly.entity_id
_entity_poly.type
_entity_poly.pdbx_seq_one_letter_code
_entity_poly.pdbx_strand_id
1 'polypeptide(L)'
;MRLDHIAYRVKSREESANFLAAILGYKVGTEFEIVFDDNSTAKCSTMIPPEKRFNVINIEAGGLRHVAPEIFISDGDENSIVGQWVEARSGVGGIHHMAYQVSEIDSKVKKWRESGVEFLTDDVIDCPDDNLRQIFTKPLENLGGIIIELIERGDKGFCQNSVKHLMESSKDCK
;
A
#
# COMPACT_ATOMS: atom_id res chain seq x y z
N MET A 1 13.42 5.70 -7.73
CA MET A 1 12.36 4.81 -7.23
C MET A 1 12.83 4.19 -5.94
N ARG A 2 12.04 4.24 -4.89
CA ARG A 2 12.34 3.65 -3.58
C ARG A 2 11.09 2.96 -3.03
N LEU A 3 11.25 1.93 -2.19
CA LEU A 3 10.14 1.33 -1.47
C LEU A 3 9.54 2.37 -0.53
N ASP A 4 8.25 2.61 -0.68
CA ASP A 4 7.47 3.57 0.11
C ASP A 4 6.80 2.87 1.28
N HIS A 5 5.94 1.92 0.98
CA HIS A 5 5.24 1.14 2.00
C HIS A 5 4.98 -0.30 1.54
N ILE A 6 4.65 -1.14 2.52
CA ILE A 6 4.15 -2.51 2.30
C ILE A 6 2.75 -2.58 2.87
N ALA A 7 1.79 -3.01 2.06
CA ALA A 7 0.41 -3.12 2.49
C ALA A 7 0.03 -4.57 2.78
N TYR A 8 -0.56 -4.76 3.94
CA TYR A 8 -1.11 -6.02 4.41
C TYR A 8 -2.63 -5.96 4.45
N ARG A 9 -3.28 -7.03 4.02
CA ARG A 9 -4.66 -7.34 4.35
C ARG A 9 -4.65 -8.48 5.38
N VAL A 10 -5.25 -8.27 6.52
CA VAL A 10 -5.14 -9.15 7.69
C VAL A 10 -6.51 -9.45 8.30
N LYS A 11 -6.58 -10.50 9.11
CA LYS A 11 -7.80 -10.87 9.82
C LYS A 11 -8.17 -9.86 10.92
N SER A 12 -7.16 -9.32 11.60
CA SER A 12 -7.32 -8.31 12.65
C SER A 12 -6.22 -7.27 12.52
N ARG A 13 -6.63 -6.07 12.14
CA ARG A 13 -5.77 -4.89 12.03
C ARG A 13 -5.17 -4.53 13.40
N GLU A 14 -6.00 -4.58 14.44
CA GLU A 14 -5.59 -4.24 15.80
C GLU A 14 -4.51 -5.18 16.33
N GLU A 15 -4.69 -6.49 16.20
CA GLU A 15 -3.69 -7.48 16.62
C GLU A 15 -2.37 -7.30 15.85
N SER A 16 -2.46 -7.07 14.54
CA SER A 16 -1.29 -6.84 13.70
C SER A 16 -0.56 -5.54 14.06
N ALA A 17 -1.28 -4.45 14.31
CA ALA A 17 -0.71 -3.18 14.74
C ALA A 17 -0.03 -3.31 16.11
N ASN A 18 -0.66 -3.99 17.05
CA ASN A 18 -0.10 -4.25 18.38
C ASN A 18 1.19 -5.08 18.30
N PHE A 19 1.22 -6.10 17.44
CA PHE A 19 2.43 -6.89 17.19
C PHE A 19 3.55 -6.04 16.61
N LEU A 20 3.28 -5.28 15.55
CA LEU A 20 4.28 -4.41 14.92
C LEU A 20 4.82 -3.35 15.89
N ALA A 21 3.96 -2.81 16.74
CA ALA A 21 4.37 -1.84 17.76
C ALA A 21 5.25 -2.50 18.84
N ALA A 22 4.83 -3.63 19.38
CA ALA A 22 5.52 -4.27 20.49
C ALA A 22 6.85 -4.91 20.09
N ILE A 23 6.93 -5.51 18.91
CA ILE A 23 8.09 -6.30 18.49
C ILE A 23 9.04 -5.52 17.58
N LEU A 24 8.50 -4.72 16.66
CA LEU A 24 9.29 -4.00 15.68
C LEU A 24 9.38 -2.49 15.96
N GLY A 25 8.72 -2.01 17.01
CA GLY A 25 8.79 -0.62 17.44
C GLY A 25 8.05 0.38 16.54
N TYR A 26 7.20 -0.10 15.64
CA TYR A 26 6.34 0.78 14.83
C TYR A 26 5.37 1.57 15.69
N LYS A 27 4.92 2.70 15.20
CA LYS A 27 3.88 3.52 15.83
C LYS A 27 2.67 3.59 14.94
N VAL A 28 1.49 3.51 15.53
CA VAL A 28 0.25 3.76 14.81
C VAL A 28 0.24 5.23 14.35
N GLY A 29 0.03 5.43 13.07
CA GLY A 29 -0.10 6.73 12.45
C GLY A 29 -1.57 7.11 12.22
N THR A 30 -1.95 7.34 10.97
CA THR A 30 -3.33 7.66 10.60
C THR A 30 -4.20 6.40 10.59
N GLU A 31 -5.41 6.52 11.13
CA GLU A 31 -6.44 5.50 11.07
C GLU A 31 -7.69 6.07 10.40
N PHE A 32 -8.34 5.27 9.56
CA PHE A 32 -9.58 5.63 8.90
C PHE A 32 -10.38 4.40 8.48
N GLU A 33 -11.66 4.61 8.19
CA GLU A 33 -12.57 3.57 7.70
C GLU A 33 -13.03 3.90 6.28
N ILE A 34 -13.08 2.89 5.45
CA ILE A 34 -13.63 2.96 4.10
C ILE A 34 -14.98 2.26 4.12
N VAL A 35 -15.99 2.95 3.62
CA VAL A 35 -17.33 2.39 3.37
C VAL A 35 -17.48 2.20 1.87
N PHE A 36 -17.71 0.96 1.45
CA PHE A 36 -17.96 0.61 0.06
C PHE A 36 -19.43 0.85 -0.31
N ASP A 37 -19.73 0.79 -1.61
CA ASP A 37 -21.06 1.11 -2.11
C ASP A 37 -22.15 0.09 -1.70
N ASP A 38 -21.72 -1.13 -1.33
CA ASP A 38 -22.57 -2.19 -0.77
C ASP A 38 -22.75 -2.10 0.77
N ASN A 39 -22.26 -1.02 1.40
CA ASN A 39 -22.19 -0.76 2.83
C ASN A 39 -21.24 -1.69 3.61
N SER A 40 -20.47 -2.52 2.95
CA SER A 40 -19.37 -3.23 3.62
C SER A 40 -18.25 -2.26 3.99
N THR A 41 -17.41 -2.62 4.97
CA THR A 41 -16.39 -1.71 5.49
C THR A 41 -15.01 -2.34 5.53
N ALA A 42 -14.01 -1.48 5.41
CA ALA A 42 -12.63 -1.81 5.72
C ALA A 42 -12.00 -0.75 6.62
N LYS A 43 -11.31 -1.19 7.68
CA LYS A 43 -10.56 -0.30 8.57
C LYS A 43 -9.10 -0.34 8.20
N CYS A 44 -8.48 0.82 8.20
CA CYS A 44 -7.11 1.02 7.74
C CYS A 44 -6.28 1.71 8.82
N SER A 45 -5.01 1.31 8.94
CA SER A 45 -4.01 2.00 9.75
C SER A 45 -2.71 2.10 9.00
N THR A 46 -2.06 3.24 9.12
CA THR A 46 -0.65 3.39 8.78
C THR A 46 0.21 3.09 10.00
N MET A 47 1.34 2.42 9.77
CA MET A 47 2.32 2.12 10.81
C MET A 47 3.63 2.81 10.46
N ILE A 48 4.02 3.78 11.28
CA ILE A 48 5.22 4.59 11.09
C ILE A 48 6.42 3.82 11.65
N PRO A 49 7.49 3.63 10.88
CA PRO A 49 8.67 2.93 11.36
C PRO A 49 9.35 3.66 12.53
N PRO A 50 10.05 2.91 13.41
CA PRO A 50 10.68 3.46 14.61
C PRO A 50 11.80 4.44 14.31
N GLU A 51 12.41 4.30 13.16
CA GLU A 51 13.55 5.13 12.77
C GLU A 51 13.06 6.46 12.22
N LYS A 52 13.34 7.53 12.96
CA LYS A 52 13.19 8.88 12.43
C LYS A 52 14.09 9.03 11.21
N ARG A 53 13.55 9.60 10.14
CA ARG A 53 14.22 9.96 8.90
C ARG A 53 15.68 10.34 9.15
N PHE A 54 16.60 9.51 8.73
CA PHE A 54 17.99 9.93 8.66
C PHE A 54 18.15 10.81 7.43
N ASN A 55 18.25 12.11 7.66
CA ASN A 55 18.53 13.08 6.62
C ASN A 55 20.00 13.03 6.13
N VAL A 56 20.77 12.06 6.59
CA VAL A 56 22.17 11.92 6.23
C VAL A 56 22.44 10.50 5.75
N ILE A 57 22.47 10.33 4.45
CA ILE A 57 23.19 9.22 3.84
C ILE A 57 24.65 9.53 4.02
N ASN A 58 25.30 8.91 4.98
CA ASN A 58 26.75 9.00 5.09
C ASN A 58 27.36 8.06 4.05
N ILE A 59 27.56 8.59 2.85
CA ILE A 59 28.11 7.86 1.70
C ILE A 59 29.58 7.49 1.94
N GLU A 60 30.29 8.22 2.78
CA GLU A 60 31.71 8.00 3.07
C GLU A 60 32.00 6.72 3.85
N ALA A 61 31.00 6.16 4.54
CA ALA A 61 31.18 4.94 5.31
C ALA A 61 30.82 3.66 4.56
N GLY A 62 30.48 3.72 3.27
CA GLY A 62 30.17 2.53 2.45
C GLY A 62 28.92 1.75 2.88
N GLY A 63 28.09 2.28 3.77
CA GLY A 63 26.89 1.62 4.29
C GLY A 63 25.62 2.18 3.67
N LEU A 64 24.94 1.39 2.84
CA LEU A 64 23.53 1.62 2.50
C LEU A 64 22.70 1.43 3.78
N ARG A 65 22.18 2.49 4.34
CA ARG A 65 21.16 2.39 5.40
C ARG A 65 19.81 2.21 4.74
N HIS A 66 19.23 1.03 4.90
CA HIS A 66 17.85 0.79 4.54
C HIS A 66 16.96 1.36 5.64
N VAL A 67 16.14 2.33 5.29
CA VAL A 67 15.08 2.83 6.17
C VAL A 67 13.93 1.84 6.07
N ALA A 68 13.40 1.40 7.21
CA ALA A 68 12.22 0.55 7.23
C ALA A 68 11.06 1.26 6.51
N PRO A 69 10.32 0.56 5.62
CA PRO A 69 9.19 1.15 4.93
C PRO A 69 8.05 1.45 5.90
N GLU A 70 7.17 2.36 5.54
CA GLU A 70 5.87 2.48 6.18
C GLU A 70 5.10 1.16 5.97
N ILE A 71 4.26 0.78 6.92
CA ILE A 71 3.36 -0.38 6.75
C ILE A 71 1.93 0.15 6.74
N PHE A 72 1.17 -0.31 5.76
CA PHE A 72 -0.26 -0.08 5.67
C PHE A 72 -0.99 -1.37 6.02
N ILE A 73 -1.91 -1.35 6.96
CA ILE A 73 -2.66 -2.52 7.39
C ILE A 73 -4.14 -2.25 7.20
N SER A 74 -4.84 -3.21 6.62
CA SER A 74 -6.30 -3.18 6.54
C SER A 74 -6.92 -4.50 6.97
N ASP A 75 -8.05 -4.42 7.65
CA ASP A 75 -9.01 -5.49 7.87
C ASP A 75 -10.39 -5.03 7.40
N GLY A 76 -11.36 -5.93 7.37
CA GLY A 76 -12.72 -5.59 6.96
C GLY A 76 -13.71 -6.69 7.34
N ASP A 77 -14.99 -6.35 7.28
CA ASP A 77 -16.03 -7.33 7.47
C ASP A 77 -16.01 -8.43 6.37
N GLU A 78 -16.72 -9.53 6.61
CA GLU A 78 -16.70 -10.73 5.75
C GLU A 78 -17.10 -10.44 4.30
N ASN A 79 -17.95 -9.45 4.09
CA ASN A 79 -18.49 -9.10 2.76
C ASN A 79 -17.62 -8.05 2.05
N SER A 80 -16.73 -7.37 2.78
CA SER A 80 -15.87 -6.36 2.19
C SER A 80 -14.82 -6.96 1.25
N ILE A 81 -14.31 -6.13 0.34
CA ILE A 81 -13.21 -6.49 -0.56
C ILE A 81 -12.00 -7.02 0.24
N VAL A 82 -11.73 -6.43 1.40
CA VAL A 82 -10.61 -6.83 2.25
C VAL A 82 -10.89 -8.16 2.95
N GLY A 83 -12.08 -8.33 3.55
CA GLY A 83 -12.47 -9.58 4.22
C GLY A 83 -12.49 -10.77 3.25
N GLN A 84 -13.09 -10.61 2.09
CA GLN A 84 -13.11 -11.66 1.04
C GLN A 84 -11.70 -12.04 0.58
N TRP A 85 -10.80 -11.07 0.44
CA TRP A 85 -9.42 -11.33 0.07
C TRP A 85 -8.65 -12.09 1.15
N VAL A 86 -8.89 -11.78 2.43
CA VAL A 86 -8.31 -12.49 3.58
C VAL A 86 -8.83 -13.91 3.64
N GLU A 87 -10.14 -14.11 3.45
CA GLU A 87 -10.75 -15.43 3.47
C GLU A 87 -10.23 -16.32 2.32
N ALA A 88 -10.06 -15.77 1.12
CA ALA A 88 -9.44 -16.48 -0.01
C ALA A 88 -7.99 -16.95 0.28
N ARG A 89 -7.35 -16.41 1.32
CA ARG A 89 -6.03 -16.80 1.82
C ARG A 89 -6.10 -17.52 3.17
N SER A 90 -7.06 -18.42 3.29
CA SER A 90 -7.28 -19.28 4.46
C SER A 90 -7.54 -18.50 5.76
N GLY A 91 -8.10 -17.31 5.68
CA GLY A 91 -8.40 -16.44 6.81
C GLY A 91 -7.15 -15.83 7.51
N VAL A 92 -5.97 -15.99 6.93
CA VAL A 92 -4.72 -15.43 7.47
C VAL A 92 -4.40 -14.07 6.84
N GLY A 93 -4.66 -13.93 5.54
CA GLY A 93 -4.29 -12.75 4.79
C GLY A 93 -2.81 -12.74 4.35
N GLY A 94 -2.18 -11.58 4.32
CA GLY A 94 -0.78 -11.42 3.92
C GLY A 94 -0.46 -10.10 3.23
N ILE A 95 0.67 -10.04 2.53
CA ILE A 95 1.05 -8.87 1.73
C ILE A 95 0.12 -8.79 0.52
N HIS A 96 -0.56 -7.65 0.37
CA HIS A 96 -1.38 -7.36 -0.80
C HIS A 96 -0.57 -6.65 -1.90
N HIS A 97 0.18 -5.62 -1.54
CA HIS A 97 1.01 -4.90 -2.49
C HIS A 97 2.27 -4.31 -1.85
N MET A 98 3.21 -3.97 -2.71
CA MET A 98 4.41 -3.20 -2.36
C MET A 98 4.39 -1.90 -3.17
N ALA A 99 4.44 -0.77 -2.50
CA ALA A 99 4.41 0.54 -3.12
C ALA A 99 5.81 1.10 -3.33
N TYR A 100 6.03 1.63 -4.51
CA TYR A 100 7.28 2.30 -4.87
C TYR A 100 7.04 3.77 -5.20
N GLN A 101 7.67 4.65 -4.44
CA GLN A 101 7.65 6.08 -4.73
C GLN A 101 8.44 6.37 -5.99
N VAL A 102 7.80 7.11 -6.89
CA VAL A 102 8.36 7.56 -8.15
C VAL A 102 8.19 9.07 -8.30
N SER A 103 8.94 9.65 -9.19
CA SER A 103 8.66 10.96 -9.80
C SER A 103 8.17 10.73 -11.22
N GLU A 104 7.34 11.64 -11.74
CA GLU A 104 6.80 11.59 -13.11
C GLU A 104 6.06 10.27 -13.39
N ILE A 105 5.05 9.97 -12.56
CA ILE A 105 4.33 8.68 -12.58
C ILE A 105 3.79 8.33 -13.98
N ASP A 106 3.29 9.30 -14.75
CA ASP A 106 2.77 9.05 -16.11
C ASP A 106 3.85 8.49 -17.05
N SER A 107 5.04 9.08 -16.98
CA SER A 107 6.20 8.61 -17.76
C SER A 107 6.61 7.20 -17.36
N LYS A 108 6.56 6.88 -16.07
CA LYS A 108 6.85 5.53 -15.55
C LYS A 108 5.82 4.51 -15.99
N VAL A 109 4.54 4.83 -15.88
CA VAL A 109 3.43 3.97 -16.30
C VAL A 109 3.55 3.68 -17.80
N LYS A 110 3.75 4.72 -18.62
CA LYS A 110 3.94 4.55 -20.07
C LYS A 110 5.08 3.59 -20.37
N LYS A 111 6.26 3.81 -19.77
CA LYS A 111 7.44 2.95 -19.96
C LYS A 111 7.19 1.51 -19.53
N TRP A 112 6.48 1.30 -18.42
CA TRP A 112 6.19 -0.05 -17.94
C TRP A 112 5.20 -0.77 -18.86
N ARG A 113 4.18 -0.06 -19.39
CA ARG A 113 3.26 -0.61 -20.41
C ARG A 113 4.00 -1.02 -21.68
N GLU A 114 4.92 -0.18 -22.15
CA GLU A 114 5.78 -0.49 -23.31
C GLU A 114 6.66 -1.73 -23.06
N SER A 115 6.96 -2.03 -21.79
CA SER A 115 7.69 -3.23 -21.38
C SER A 115 6.76 -4.43 -21.06
N GLY A 116 5.47 -4.34 -21.34
CA GLY A 116 4.50 -5.42 -21.17
C GLY A 116 3.89 -5.53 -19.78
N VAL A 117 4.09 -4.54 -18.88
CA VAL A 117 3.42 -4.52 -17.57
C VAL A 117 1.99 -4.03 -17.74
N GLU A 118 1.05 -4.81 -17.23
CA GLU A 118 -0.36 -4.46 -17.21
C GLU A 118 -0.76 -3.82 -15.88
N PHE A 119 -1.70 -2.88 -15.93
CA PHE A 119 -2.24 -2.17 -14.77
C PHE A 119 -3.72 -2.48 -14.58
N LEU A 120 -4.22 -2.31 -13.35
CA LEU A 120 -5.63 -2.56 -12.99
C LEU A 120 -6.57 -1.46 -13.47
N THR A 121 -6.03 -0.25 -13.69
CA THR A 121 -6.77 0.90 -14.24
C THR A 121 -6.07 1.45 -15.47
N ASP A 122 -6.84 2.07 -16.37
CA ASP A 122 -6.28 2.71 -17.56
C ASP A 122 -5.52 3.99 -17.18
N ASP A 123 -6.04 4.74 -16.23
CA ASP A 123 -5.47 6.00 -15.79
C ASP A 123 -4.89 5.90 -14.37
N VAL A 124 -3.94 6.79 -14.09
CA VAL A 124 -3.43 7.03 -12.74
C VAL A 124 -4.55 7.64 -11.90
N ILE A 125 -4.75 7.14 -10.69
CA ILE A 125 -5.73 7.65 -9.74
C ILE A 125 -5.14 8.88 -9.06
N ASP A 126 -5.80 10.01 -9.23
CA ASP A 126 -5.40 11.28 -8.64
C ASP A 126 -6.21 11.60 -7.39
N CYS A 127 -5.54 12.12 -6.36
CA CYS A 127 -6.16 12.80 -5.24
C CYS A 127 -5.67 14.26 -5.20
N PRO A 128 -6.37 15.19 -5.87
CA PRO A 128 -5.90 16.56 -6.02
C PRO A 128 -5.65 17.30 -4.70
N ASP A 129 -6.49 17.01 -3.69
CA ASP A 129 -6.39 17.65 -2.37
C ASP A 129 -5.08 17.34 -1.64
N ASP A 130 -4.44 16.22 -1.99
CA ASP A 130 -3.23 15.71 -1.35
C ASP A 130 -2.01 15.63 -2.28
N ASN A 131 -2.16 16.02 -3.55
CA ASN A 131 -1.15 15.80 -4.60
C ASN A 131 -0.67 14.35 -4.66
N LEU A 132 -1.53 13.41 -4.30
CA LEU A 132 -1.22 11.99 -4.28
C LEU A 132 -1.70 11.36 -5.58
N ARG A 133 -0.80 10.68 -6.28
CA ARG A 133 -1.08 9.98 -7.53
C ARG A 133 -0.60 8.55 -7.43
N GLN A 134 -1.43 7.59 -7.83
CA GLN A 134 -1.11 6.18 -7.63
C GLN A 134 -1.80 5.27 -8.65
N ILE A 135 -1.20 4.11 -8.91
CA ILE A 135 -1.74 3.09 -9.80
C ILE A 135 -1.21 1.70 -9.42
N PHE A 136 -2.04 0.68 -9.53
CA PHE A 136 -1.69 -0.71 -9.29
C PHE A 136 -1.40 -1.44 -10.60
N THR A 137 -0.34 -2.26 -10.62
CA THR A 137 -0.19 -3.30 -11.64
C THR A 137 -1.26 -4.38 -11.44
N LYS A 138 -1.54 -5.18 -12.47
CA LYS A 138 -2.13 -6.51 -12.24
C LYS A 138 -1.19 -7.34 -11.36
N PRO A 139 -1.71 -8.39 -10.68
CA PRO A 139 -0.86 -9.31 -9.92
C PRO A 139 0.27 -9.88 -10.80
N LEU A 140 1.50 -9.82 -10.31
CA LEU A 140 2.67 -10.26 -11.04
C LEU A 140 2.97 -11.73 -10.70
N GLU A 141 2.69 -12.65 -11.61
CA GLU A 141 2.89 -14.09 -11.40
C GLU A 141 4.33 -14.44 -11.02
N ASN A 142 5.31 -13.80 -11.66
CA ASN A 142 6.73 -13.99 -11.37
C ASN A 142 7.19 -13.46 -10.01
N LEU A 143 6.32 -12.73 -9.31
CA LEU A 143 6.53 -12.28 -7.93
C LEU A 143 5.49 -12.89 -6.96
N GLY A 144 4.94 -14.06 -7.30
CA GLY A 144 3.98 -14.77 -6.43
C GLY A 144 2.62 -14.09 -6.32
N GLY A 145 2.20 -13.33 -7.35
CA GLY A 145 0.91 -12.67 -7.39
C GLY A 145 0.84 -11.34 -6.63
N ILE A 146 2.00 -10.81 -6.19
CA ILE A 146 2.03 -9.50 -5.52
C ILE A 146 1.71 -8.39 -6.53
N ILE A 147 0.95 -7.41 -6.09
CA ILE A 147 0.69 -6.18 -6.82
C ILE A 147 1.82 -5.19 -6.54
N ILE A 148 2.30 -4.51 -7.56
CA ILE A 148 3.19 -3.35 -7.39
C ILE A 148 2.35 -2.07 -7.53
N GLU A 149 2.48 -1.20 -6.57
CA GLU A 149 1.95 0.16 -6.63
C GLU A 149 3.04 1.13 -7.08
N LEU A 150 2.74 1.96 -8.06
CA LEU A 150 3.50 3.19 -8.28
C LEU A 150 2.78 4.33 -7.57
N ILE A 151 3.51 5.06 -6.76
CA ILE A 151 2.97 6.18 -5.97
C ILE A 151 3.85 7.43 -6.14
N GLU A 152 3.22 8.54 -6.42
CA GLU A 152 3.81 9.87 -6.41
C GLU A 152 3.17 10.64 -5.27
N ARG A 153 3.90 10.73 -4.15
CA ARG A 153 3.40 11.36 -2.92
C ARG A 153 3.60 12.86 -2.97
N GLY A 154 2.55 13.58 -2.57
CA GLY A 154 2.65 14.95 -2.12
C GLY A 154 3.07 15.07 -0.65
N ASP A 155 2.74 16.19 -0.05
CA ASP A 155 3.16 16.55 1.32
C ASP A 155 2.25 15.96 2.41
N LYS A 156 1.08 15.48 2.03
CA LYS A 156 0.07 14.89 2.93
C LYS A 156 0.12 13.36 2.88
N GLY A 157 -0.57 12.71 3.80
CA GLY A 157 -0.60 11.25 3.92
C GLY A 157 -1.44 10.54 2.87
N PHE A 158 -2.12 9.47 3.26
CA PHE A 158 -3.01 8.73 2.37
C PHE A 158 -4.34 9.47 2.17
N CYS A 159 -4.79 9.53 0.94
CA CYS A 159 -6.09 10.03 0.57
C CYS A 159 -7.14 8.91 0.67
N GLN A 160 -8.12 9.05 1.54
CA GLN A 160 -9.14 8.02 1.77
C GLN A 160 -9.89 7.63 0.50
N ASN A 161 -10.25 8.62 -0.33
CA ASN A 161 -10.98 8.37 -1.57
C ASN A 161 -10.14 7.59 -2.59
N SER A 162 -8.86 7.91 -2.73
CA SER A 162 -8.00 7.18 -3.65
C SER A 162 -7.68 5.78 -3.15
N VAL A 163 -7.56 5.59 -1.83
CA VAL A 163 -7.43 4.24 -1.24
C VAL A 163 -8.67 3.39 -1.51
N LYS A 164 -9.89 3.96 -1.36
CA LYS A 164 -11.14 3.26 -1.74
C LYS A 164 -11.09 2.83 -3.19
N HIS A 165 -10.76 3.74 -4.10
CA HIS A 165 -10.71 3.46 -5.54
C HIS A 165 -9.68 2.36 -5.88
N LEU A 166 -8.49 2.40 -5.25
CA LEU A 166 -7.50 1.34 -5.41
C LEU A 166 -7.97 -0.02 -4.87
N MET A 167 -8.67 -0.03 -3.73
CA MET A 167 -9.25 -1.27 -3.19
C MET A 167 -10.28 -1.85 -4.15
N GLU A 168 -11.15 -1.02 -4.71
CA GLU A 168 -12.17 -1.42 -5.69
C GLU A 168 -11.54 -1.94 -6.99
N SER A 169 -10.48 -1.30 -7.49
CA SER A 169 -9.78 -1.75 -8.70
C SER A 169 -9.14 -3.14 -8.54
N SER A 170 -8.80 -3.52 -7.31
CA SER A 170 -8.18 -4.81 -6.99
C SER A 170 -9.13 -5.87 -6.45
N LYS A 171 -10.46 -5.65 -6.49
CA LYS A 171 -11.45 -6.56 -5.90
C LYS A 171 -11.44 -7.97 -6.47
N ASP A 172 -11.12 -8.12 -7.74
CA ASP A 172 -11.08 -9.40 -8.46
C ASP A 172 -9.70 -10.09 -8.37
N CYS A 173 -8.72 -9.46 -7.74
CA CYS A 173 -7.38 -10.01 -7.50
C CYS A 173 -7.40 -10.88 -6.23
N LYS A 174 -7.70 -12.17 -6.39
CA LYS A 174 -7.75 -13.16 -5.30
C LYS A 174 -6.48 -13.99 -5.22
#